data_27a240e24ee74382c397fdfb079669bc
#
_entry.id   27a240e24ee74382c397fdfb079669bc
#
_cell.length_a   1.000
_cell.length_b   1.000
_cell.length_c   1.000
_cell.angle_alpha   90.00
_cell.angle_beta   90.00
_cell.angle_gamma   90.00
#
_symmetry.space_group_name_H-M   'P 1'
#
loop_
_entity.id
_entity.type
_entity.pdbx_description
1 polymer ?
#
loop_
_entity_poly.entity_id
_entity_poly.type
_entity_poly.pdbx_seq_one_letter_code
_entity_poly.pdbx_strand_id
1 'polypeptide(L)'
;MKIEFVTTHAHQTVTFAGEELCSYLQRMLCREEGRFSVSLAVEPREGNDAFRVETGPSGGTITGSNPRSVLLGVYDYLHHLGCRFLTPMPQTEVVPEIPRDRLPARYEKQASFRHRGVCIEGANAAQNVLDFIRWLPKAGFNSFFLQFRLPYTFLARWYHHMENPLREPEAYTLADAEVHTALFERELQKRSLLLHKVGHGWTAEVLGSSAMGGWNAVEETVAAENLDMAALVDGKRGFFQGVPTNTSLCFSNPRTVDTFAERVVSYARRNPHVDCLHVWLADGFNNICECASCQKTTVSDQYVQLLNEIDRRLTAEGLGTKLVFLLYQELLWPPIRARLRSPDRFVLMFAPITRTFERSYDLSEVRSSIPEYVRNRITLPTSLGENLAFLRSWQARYDGDGFVFDYPLGRAHYGDFGYLHIARIIGQDIKKLRQMGLNGYLSCQELRACSPNMLPDYVMGALLFEENADVEERITEYLEAAYPGRTRLARDYLERLSELEVCDYLNGKGPRVDPDMARKLSAAAGLCEQMEQQLDSVPDTPHWKALRHHNRCIAHLARAMEALASGDREAALRLHRQLREYICRMEPEFQGWLDVYRLLDVTWNYTGFRAC
;
A
#
# COMPACT_ATOMS: atom_id res chain seq x y z
N MET A 1 31.06 -24.62 2.85
CA MET A 1 30.72 -25.10 1.47
C MET A 1 31.01 -24.00 0.45
N LYS A 2 31.47 -24.33 -0.76
CA LYS A 2 31.63 -23.37 -1.87
C LYS A 2 30.30 -23.27 -2.63
N ILE A 3 29.64 -22.08 -2.59
CA ILE A 3 28.39 -21.83 -3.30
C ILE A 3 28.70 -20.99 -4.53
N GLU A 4 28.22 -21.41 -5.68
CA GLU A 4 28.44 -20.73 -6.97
C GLU A 4 27.13 -20.69 -7.75
N PHE A 5 26.96 -19.67 -8.58
CA PHE A 5 25.92 -19.64 -9.59
C PHE A 5 26.48 -19.39 -10.98
N VAL A 6 25.78 -19.85 -11.99
CA VAL A 6 25.99 -19.50 -13.38
C VAL A 6 24.69 -18.97 -13.96
N THR A 7 24.76 -18.02 -14.87
CA THR A 7 23.61 -17.53 -15.60
C THR A 7 23.88 -17.54 -17.10
N THR A 8 22.91 -18.02 -17.86
CA THR A 8 22.92 -17.98 -19.33
C THR A 8 22.27 -16.69 -19.85
N HIS A 9 21.69 -15.87 -18.97
CA HIS A 9 20.96 -14.66 -19.31
C HIS A 9 21.65 -13.44 -18.72
N ALA A 10 22.26 -12.60 -19.56
CA ALA A 10 22.96 -11.39 -19.14
C ALA A 10 21.94 -10.29 -18.74
N HIS A 11 21.37 -10.40 -17.55
CA HIS A 11 20.42 -9.44 -16.99
C HIS A 11 20.75 -9.12 -15.54
N GLN A 12 20.77 -7.84 -15.18
CA GLN A 12 21.14 -7.36 -13.83
C GLN A 12 20.37 -8.08 -12.71
N THR A 13 19.06 -8.28 -12.87
CA THR A 13 18.22 -8.93 -11.86
C THR A 13 18.58 -10.41 -11.68
N VAL A 14 18.92 -11.12 -12.76
CA VAL A 14 19.31 -12.54 -12.69
C VAL A 14 20.66 -12.69 -11.97
N THR A 15 21.60 -11.80 -12.27
CA THR A 15 22.89 -11.75 -11.54
C THR A 15 22.66 -11.48 -10.06
N PHE A 16 21.85 -10.48 -9.75
CA PHE A 16 21.48 -10.14 -8.36
C PHE A 16 20.79 -11.32 -7.65
N ALA A 17 19.89 -12.04 -8.32
CA ALA A 17 19.27 -13.23 -7.76
C ALA A 17 20.28 -14.32 -7.37
N GLY A 18 21.33 -14.49 -8.19
CA GLY A 18 22.43 -15.41 -7.89
C GLY A 18 23.29 -14.96 -6.70
N GLU A 19 23.58 -13.66 -6.60
CA GLU A 19 24.29 -13.06 -5.47
C GLU A 19 23.52 -13.27 -4.16
N GLU A 20 22.20 -13.01 -4.16
CA GLU A 20 21.32 -13.25 -3.01
C GLU A 20 21.32 -14.74 -2.63
N LEU A 21 21.10 -15.64 -3.59
CA LEU A 21 21.10 -17.07 -3.33
C LEU A 21 22.42 -17.51 -2.67
N CYS A 22 23.57 -17.10 -3.22
CA CYS A 22 24.88 -17.42 -2.66
C CYS A 22 25.05 -16.88 -1.24
N SER A 23 24.66 -15.63 -1.01
CA SER A 23 24.77 -14.98 0.30
C SER A 23 23.99 -15.71 1.38
N TYR A 24 22.72 -16.08 1.10
CA TYR A 24 21.88 -16.81 2.06
C TYR A 24 22.38 -18.24 2.28
N LEU A 25 22.67 -18.99 1.21
CA LEU A 25 23.15 -20.37 1.34
C LEU A 25 24.51 -20.46 2.05
N GLN A 26 25.41 -19.50 1.89
CA GLN A 26 26.66 -19.44 2.65
C GLN A 26 26.42 -19.34 4.16
N ARG A 27 25.40 -18.57 4.58
CA ARG A 27 25.00 -18.45 5.99
C ARG A 27 24.36 -19.76 6.49
N MET A 28 23.47 -20.36 5.67
CA MET A 28 22.71 -21.56 6.03
C MET A 28 23.59 -22.84 6.10
N LEU A 29 24.63 -22.92 5.26
CA LEU A 29 25.50 -24.09 5.10
C LEU A 29 26.91 -23.83 5.67
N CYS A 30 27.05 -22.96 6.65
CA CYS A 30 28.34 -22.53 7.16
C CYS A 30 29.19 -23.69 7.74
N ARG A 31 28.54 -24.77 8.19
CA ARG A 31 29.20 -25.98 8.72
C ARG A 31 29.39 -27.10 7.71
N GLU A 32 28.87 -26.95 6.49
CA GLU A 32 28.90 -27.99 5.45
C GLU A 32 30.13 -27.85 4.57
N GLU A 33 30.63 -28.98 4.05
CA GLU A 33 31.73 -29.03 3.11
C GLU A 33 31.27 -29.38 1.70
N GLY A 34 32.11 -29.10 0.69
CA GLY A 34 31.85 -29.41 -0.70
C GLY A 34 31.48 -28.22 -1.56
N ARG A 35 30.79 -28.51 -2.69
CA ARG A 35 30.39 -27.51 -3.69
C ARG A 35 28.89 -27.64 -3.98
N PHE A 36 28.24 -26.51 -4.19
CA PHE A 36 26.86 -26.39 -4.68
C PHE A 36 26.82 -25.36 -5.80
N SER A 37 26.33 -25.72 -6.98
CA SER A 37 26.29 -24.84 -8.14
C SER A 37 24.89 -24.78 -8.73
N VAL A 38 24.33 -23.57 -8.87
CA VAL A 38 22.98 -23.34 -9.40
C VAL A 38 23.03 -22.58 -10.72
N SER A 39 22.33 -23.10 -11.73
CA SER A 39 22.08 -22.39 -12.99
C SER A 39 20.81 -21.54 -12.86
N LEU A 40 20.91 -20.26 -13.20
CA LEU A 40 19.77 -19.33 -13.25
C LEU A 40 19.43 -19.03 -14.71
N ALA A 41 18.18 -19.29 -15.10
CA ALA A 41 17.73 -19.18 -16.48
C ALA A 41 16.41 -18.41 -16.60
N VAL A 42 16.21 -17.76 -17.74
CA VAL A 42 14.92 -17.14 -18.11
C VAL A 42 14.36 -17.90 -19.31
N GLU A 43 13.16 -18.44 -19.14
CA GLU A 43 12.35 -19.06 -20.20
C GLU A 43 11.06 -18.24 -20.37
N PRO A 44 10.99 -17.29 -21.33
CA PRO A 44 9.84 -16.41 -21.48
C PRO A 44 8.53 -17.18 -21.63
N ARG A 45 7.54 -16.83 -20.83
CA ARG A 45 6.16 -17.32 -20.92
C ARG A 45 5.20 -16.14 -20.77
N GLU A 46 4.08 -16.21 -21.47
CA GLU A 46 2.97 -15.29 -21.26
C GLU A 46 2.26 -15.56 -19.94
N GLY A 47 1.63 -14.52 -19.37
CA GLY A 47 0.85 -14.63 -18.15
C GLY A 47 1.52 -13.98 -16.94
N ASN A 48 1.19 -14.51 -15.76
CA ASN A 48 1.73 -14.04 -14.49
C ASN A 48 3.13 -14.59 -14.25
N ASP A 49 3.85 -13.98 -13.28
CA ASP A 49 5.18 -14.45 -12.87
C ASP A 49 5.14 -15.95 -12.55
N ALA A 50 6.04 -16.73 -13.16
CA ALA A 50 6.16 -18.17 -12.94
C ALA A 50 7.63 -18.57 -12.82
N PHE A 51 7.92 -19.57 -11.99
CA PHE A 51 9.25 -20.12 -11.85
C PHE A 51 9.22 -21.63 -11.57
N ARG A 52 10.33 -22.30 -11.88
CA ARG A 52 10.57 -23.71 -11.59
C ARG A 52 11.89 -23.87 -10.85
N VAL A 53 11.87 -24.65 -9.78
CA VAL A 53 13.04 -25.02 -8.97
C VAL A 53 13.31 -26.51 -9.13
N GLU A 54 14.53 -26.88 -9.56
CA GLU A 54 14.98 -28.24 -9.71
C GLU A 54 16.40 -28.33 -9.17
N THR A 55 16.55 -28.72 -7.91
CA THR A 55 17.83 -28.81 -7.21
C THR A 55 18.07 -30.22 -6.67
N GLY A 56 19.35 -30.60 -6.60
CA GLY A 56 19.85 -31.81 -5.99
C GLY A 56 20.94 -31.51 -4.94
N PRO A 57 21.62 -32.53 -4.40
CA PRO A 57 22.58 -32.31 -3.32
C PRO A 57 23.82 -31.47 -3.70
N SER A 58 24.15 -31.35 -5.01
CA SER A 58 25.35 -30.64 -5.50
C SER A 58 25.05 -29.43 -6.37
N GLY A 59 23.80 -29.13 -6.62
CA GLY A 59 23.37 -28.00 -7.44
C GLY A 59 22.06 -28.27 -8.18
N GLY A 60 21.74 -27.41 -9.15
CA GLY A 60 20.49 -27.52 -9.90
C GLY A 60 20.20 -26.32 -10.76
N THR A 61 18.93 -26.10 -11.04
CA THR A 61 18.46 -24.99 -11.87
C THR A 61 17.26 -24.28 -11.22
N ILE A 62 17.25 -22.95 -11.29
CA ILE A 62 16.06 -22.11 -11.01
C ILE A 62 15.75 -21.35 -12.31
N THR A 63 14.56 -21.57 -12.85
CA THR A 63 14.11 -20.98 -14.11
C THR A 63 12.91 -20.10 -13.86
N GLY A 64 12.91 -18.87 -14.40
CA GLY A 64 11.79 -17.93 -14.30
C GLY A 64 11.22 -17.54 -15.66
N SER A 65 9.92 -17.19 -15.73
CA SER A 65 9.26 -16.68 -16.95
C SER A 65 9.79 -15.31 -17.41
N ASN A 66 10.45 -14.59 -16.52
CA ASN A 66 11.11 -13.30 -16.76
C ASN A 66 12.19 -13.10 -15.68
N PRO A 67 13.06 -12.07 -15.77
CA PRO A 67 14.12 -11.84 -14.78
C PRO A 67 13.64 -11.71 -13.34
N ARG A 68 12.49 -11.04 -13.10
CA ARG A 68 11.86 -10.95 -11.77
C ARG A 68 11.43 -12.31 -11.24
N SER A 69 10.88 -13.15 -12.11
CA SER A 69 10.45 -14.50 -11.72
C SER A 69 11.60 -15.39 -11.27
N VAL A 70 12.82 -15.20 -11.83
CA VAL A 70 14.03 -15.88 -11.33
C VAL A 70 14.31 -15.45 -9.88
N LEU A 71 14.24 -14.13 -9.59
CA LEU A 71 14.46 -13.61 -8.23
C LEU A 71 13.40 -14.12 -7.25
N LEU A 72 12.12 -14.12 -7.67
CA LEU A 72 11.03 -14.70 -6.86
C LEU A 72 11.27 -16.20 -6.59
N GLY A 73 11.71 -16.96 -7.59
CA GLY A 73 12.04 -18.38 -7.44
C GLY A 73 13.22 -18.61 -6.48
N VAL A 74 14.21 -17.73 -6.47
CA VAL A 74 15.32 -17.77 -5.50
C VAL A 74 14.80 -17.56 -4.07
N TYR A 75 13.97 -16.54 -3.83
CA TYR A 75 13.42 -16.29 -2.49
C TYR A 75 12.43 -17.36 -2.05
N ASP A 76 11.62 -17.91 -2.96
CA ASP A 76 10.74 -19.02 -2.64
C ASP A 76 11.54 -20.29 -2.28
N TYR A 77 12.63 -20.54 -2.99
CA TYR A 77 13.54 -21.64 -2.63
C TYR A 77 14.19 -21.44 -1.26
N LEU A 78 14.65 -20.23 -0.93
CA LEU A 78 15.16 -19.91 0.41
C LEU A 78 14.09 -20.08 1.48
N HIS A 79 12.85 -19.69 1.19
CA HIS A 79 11.70 -19.90 2.08
C HIS A 79 11.43 -21.41 2.29
N HIS A 80 11.47 -22.20 1.21
CA HIS A 80 11.35 -23.66 1.27
C HIS A 80 12.44 -24.29 2.16
N LEU A 81 13.65 -23.76 2.14
CA LEU A 81 14.76 -24.19 2.99
C LEU A 81 14.66 -23.71 4.45
N GLY A 82 13.66 -22.89 4.78
CA GLY A 82 13.38 -22.44 6.14
C GLY A 82 13.70 -20.98 6.44
N CYS A 83 14.17 -20.19 5.47
CA CYS A 83 14.26 -18.73 5.67
C CYS A 83 12.89 -18.12 5.89
N ARG A 84 12.82 -17.09 6.74
CA ARG A 84 11.60 -16.29 6.92
C ARG A 84 11.95 -14.81 6.86
N PHE A 85 11.19 -14.07 6.04
CA PHE A 85 11.37 -12.65 5.77
C PHE A 85 10.20 -11.88 6.38
N LEU A 86 10.21 -11.74 7.71
CA LEU A 86 9.04 -11.34 8.49
C LEU A 86 8.68 -9.86 8.37
N THR A 87 9.67 -8.98 8.18
CA THR A 87 9.48 -7.54 8.00
C THR A 87 10.54 -6.98 7.05
N PRO A 88 10.42 -5.74 6.56
CA PRO A 88 11.47 -5.07 5.78
C PRO A 88 12.80 -4.92 6.50
N MET A 89 12.82 -5.01 7.83
CA MET A 89 14.01 -4.80 8.64
C MET A 89 14.92 -6.04 8.62
N PRO A 90 16.18 -5.95 8.13
CA PRO A 90 17.07 -7.11 7.98
C PRO A 90 17.34 -7.89 9.27
N GLN A 91 17.31 -7.22 10.43
CA GLN A 91 17.53 -7.87 11.73
C GLN A 91 16.38 -8.79 12.17
N THR A 92 15.27 -8.81 11.44
CA THR A 92 14.13 -9.70 11.71
C THR A 92 14.10 -10.94 10.79
N GLU A 93 15.06 -11.05 9.88
CA GLU A 93 15.17 -12.21 9.00
C GLU A 93 15.58 -13.46 9.80
N VAL A 94 14.87 -14.54 9.60
CA VAL A 94 15.25 -15.86 10.12
C VAL A 94 15.98 -16.62 9.04
N VAL A 95 17.25 -16.96 9.28
CA VAL A 95 18.12 -17.73 8.37
C VAL A 95 18.66 -18.92 9.14
N PRO A 96 18.06 -20.12 9.00
CA PRO A 96 18.45 -21.29 9.76
C PRO A 96 19.76 -21.90 9.23
N GLU A 97 20.52 -22.54 10.10
CA GLU A 97 21.52 -23.51 9.68
C GLU A 97 20.83 -24.79 9.24
N ILE A 98 21.20 -25.34 8.09
CA ILE A 98 20.59 -26.55 7.54
C ILE A 98 21.67 -27.54 7.08
N PRO A 99 21.41 -28.85 7.15
CA PRO A 99 22.28 -29.86 6.55
C PRO A 99 22.07 -29.92 5.02
N ARG A 100 23.07 -30.40 4.29
CA ARG A 100 23.11 -30.46 2.82
C ARG A 100 21.97 -31.29 2.22
N ASP A 101 21.48 -32.30 2.91
CA ASP A 101 20.40 -33.18 2.46
C ASP A 101 19.03 -32.46 2.36
N ARG A 102 18.92 -31.25 2.88
CA ARG A 102 17.75 -30.36 2.72
C ARG A 102 17.73 -29.59 1.40
N LEU A 103 18.86 -29.52 0.66
CA LEU A 103 18.97 -28.77 -0.59
C LEU A 103 18.12 -29.28 -1.77
N PRO A 104 17.86 -30.60 -1.93
CA PRO A 104 17.06 -31.10 -3.05
C PRO A 104 15.61 -30.58 -2.98
N ALA A 105 15.14 -30.00 -4.09
CA ALA A 105 13.77 -29.55 -4.27
C ALA A 105 13.34 -29.66 -5.73
N ARG A 106 12.08 -29.99 -5.99
CA ARG A 106 11.52 -30.02 -7.34
C ARG A 106 10.07 -29.57 -7.32
N TYR A 107 9.82 -28.38 -7.83
CA TYR A 107 8.48 -27.81 -7.93
C TYR A 107 8.44 -26.65 -8.93
N GLU A 108 7.22 -26.30 -9.35
CA GLU A 108 6.93 -25.15 -10.19
C GLU A 108 5.78 -24.36 -9.54
N LYS A 109 5.87 -23.03 -9.59
CA LYS A 109 4.81 -22.13 -9.12
C LYS A 109 4.55 -21.03 -10.13
N GLN A 110 3.31 -20.57 -10.18
CA GLN A 110 2.88 -19.40 -10.93
C GLN A 110 2.03 -18.51 -10.03
N ALA A 111 2.32 -17.21 -10.06
CA ALA A 111 1.56 -16.25 -9.28
C ALA A 111 0.09 -16.22 -9.70
N SER A 112 -0.81 -16.25 -8.72
CA SER A 112 -2.25 -16.23 -8.95
C SER A 112 -2.70 -14.92 -9.56
N PHE A 113 -2.12 -13.79 -9.14
CA PHE A 113 -2.51 -12.47 -9.60
C PHE A 113 -1.35 -11.72 -10.27
N ARG A 114 -1.70 -10.88 -11.27
CA ARG A 114 -0.76 -10.06 -12.02
C ARG A 114 -0.23 -8.89 -11.19
N HIS A 115 -1.15 -8.15 -10.54
CA HIS A 115 -0.83 -6.96 -9.76
C HIS A 115 -0.70 -7.33 -8.29
N ARG A 116 0.51 -7.20 -7.75
CA ARG A 116 0.84 -7.54 -6.37
C ARG A 116 1.77 -6.46 -5.83
N GLY A 117 1.20 -5.42 -5.22
CA GLY A 117 2.02 -4.27 -4.87
C GLY A 117 1.54 -3.45 -3.69
N VAL A 118 2.35 -2.44 -3.39
CA VAL A 118 2.12 -1.47 -2.33
C VAL A 118 2.34 -0.06 -2.86
N CYS A 119 1.49 0.87 -2.44
CA CYS A 119 1.65 2.31 -2.67
C CYS A 119 2.15 2.98 -1.39
N ILE A 120 3.14 3.86 -1.53
CA ILE A 120 3.71 4.62 -0.42
C ILE A 120 2.68 5.57 0.20
N GLU A 121 2.55 5.53 1.54
CA GLU A 121 1.81 6.48 2.37
C GLU A 121 2.54 6.68 3.71
N GLY A 122 2.03 7.54 4.58
CA GLY A 122 2.58 7.82 5.92
C GLY A 122 3.76 8.78 5.93
N ALA A 123 4.65 8.62 6.91
CA ALA A 123 5.90 9.37 7.06
C ALA A 123 7.09 8.40 7.01
N ASN A 124 8.02 8.56 6.08
CA ASN A 124 9.06 7.57 5.83
C ASN A 124 10.44 8.21 5.71
N ALA A 125 11.44 7.65 6.39
CA ALA A 125 12.83 7.89 6.02
C ALA A 125 13.13 7.21 4.66
N ALA A 126 14.10 7.72 3.92
CA ALA A 126 14.54 7.07 2.67
C ALA A 126 14.95 5.61 2.89
N GLN A 127 15.58 5.31 4.03
CA GLN A 127 15.97 3.94 4.39
C GLN A 127 14.75 3.03 4.57
N ASN A 128 13.62 3.50 5.15
CA ASN A 128 12.41 2.70 5.26
C ASN A 128 11.87 2.28 3.90
N VAL A 129 11.87 3.20 2.93
CA VAL A 129 11.44 2.93 1.55
C VAL A 129 12.37 1.92 0.88
N LEU A 130 13.69 2.06 1.04
CA LEU A 130 14.68 1.13 0.48
C LEU A 130 14.53 -0.28 1.05
N ASP A 131 14.38 -0.40 2.36
CA ASP A 131 14.22 -1.70 3.01
C ASP A 131 12.92 -2.37 2.60
N PHE A 132 11.84 -1.58 2.45
CA PHE A 132 10.56 -2.07 1.94
C PHE A 132 10.67 -2.58 0.49
N ILE A 133 11.31 -1.83 -0.42
CA ILE A 133 11.56 -2.25 -1.80
C ILE A 133 12.37 -3.55 -1.86
N ARG A 134 13.37 -3.70 -0.99
CA ARG A 134 14.19 -4.92 -0.89
C ARG A 134 13.41 -6.12 -0.38
N TRP A 135 12.46 -5.89 0.49
CA TRP A 135 11.62 -6.91 1.09
C TRP A 135 10.49 -7.39 0.15
N LEU A 136 9.94 -6.55 -0.71
CA LEU A 136 8.81 -6.87 -1.57
C LEU A 136 8.92 -8.23 -2.29
N PRO A 137 10.00 -8.55 -3.05
CA PRO A 137 10.10 -9.83 -3.76
C PRO A 137 10.28 -11.02 -2.81
N LYS A 138 10.80 -10.80 -1.58
CA LYS A 138 10.92 -11.83 -0.54
C LYS A 138 9.55 -12.27 -0.01
N ALA A 139 8.58 -11.37 -0.04
CA ALA A 139 7.19 -11.59 0.38
C ALA A 139 6.24 -11.93 -0.79
N GLY A 140 6.74 -12.06 -2.03
CA GLY A 140 5.92 -12.42 -3.19
C GLY A 140 5.31 -11.26 -3.97
N PHE A 141 5.57 -10.01 -3.60
CA PHE A 141 5.14 -8.83 -4.34
C PHE A 141 5.98 -8.61 -5.61
N ASN A 142 5.42 -7.87 -6.58
CA ASN A 142 6.09 -7.59 -7.86
C ASN A 142 6.06 -6.12 -8.28
N SER A 143 5.45 -5.24 -7.51
CA SER A 143 5.31 -3.83 -7.89
C SER A 143 5.36 -2.89 -6.70
N PHE A 144 5.76 -1.63 -6.96
CA PHE A 144 5.72 -0.56 -5.98
C PHE A 144 5.25 0.73 -6.61
N PHE A 145 4.37 1.46 -5.94
CA PHE A 145 3.83 2.71 -6.40
C PHE A 145 4.42 3.89 -5.63
N LEU A 146 5.27 4.66 -6.30
CA LEU A 146 5.78 5.94 -5.84
C LEU A 146 4.78 7.03 -6.26
N GLN A 147 3.89 7.40 -5.35
CA GLN A 147 2.85 8.40 -5.57
C GLN A 147 3.45 9.80 -5.74
N PHE A 148 2.84 10.63 -6.57
CA PHE A 148 3.35 11.90 -7.10
C PHE A 148 4.56 11.72 -8.04
N ARG A 149 5.00 12.82 -8.67
CA ARG A 149 6.26 12.80 -9.43
C ARG A 149 7.45 12.50 -8.53
N LEU A 150 7.46 13.12 -7.36
CA LEU A 150 8.38 12.88 -6.25
C LEU A 150 7.55 12.59 -5.00
N PRO A 151 7.86 11.56 -4.22
CA PRO A 151 7.16 11.24 -2.98
C PRO A 151 7.55 12.20 -1.83
N TYR A 152 7.78 13.49 -2.15
CA TYR A 152 8.32 14.50 -1.24
C TYR A 152 7.50 14.60 0.05
N THR A 153 6.18 14.69 -0.05
CA THR A 153 5.32 14.85 1.14
C THR A 153 5.49 13.72 2.16
N PHE A 154 5.64 12.46 1.70
CA PHE A 154 5.81 11.31 2.59
C PHE A 154 7.20 11.25 3.25
N LEU A 155 8.22 11.82 2.59
CA LEU A 155 9.56 11.90 3.11
C LEU A 155 9.72 13.13 4.01
N ALA A 156 9.22 14.29 3.59
CA ALA A 156 9.26 15.51 4.37
C ALA A 156 8.57 15.37 5.73
N ARG A 157 7.44 14.65 5.81
CA ARG A 157 6.78 14.33 7.09
C ARG A 157 7.72 13.68 8.09
N TRP A 158 8.56 12.76 7.63
CA TRP A 158 9.56 12.10 8.46
C TRP A 158 10.71 13.05 8.84
N TYR A 159 11.38 13.66 7.85
CA TYR A 159 12.56 14.50 8.10
C TYR A 159 12.22 15.77 8.89
N HIS A 160 11.00 16.30 8.71
CA HIS A 160 10.55 17.41 9.55
C HIS A 160 10.00 16.97 10.92
N HIS A 161 10.05 15.69 11.24
CA HIS A 161 9.52 15.09 12.47
C HIS A 161 8.12 15.58 12.81
N MET A 162 7.24 15.65 11.79
CA MET A 162 5.88 16.13 11.97
C MET A 162 5.17 15.32 13.07
N GLU A 163 4.40 16.00 13.91
CA GLU A 163 3.73 15.46 15.09
C GLU A 163 4.65 15.08 16.27
N ASN A 164 6.00 15.05 16.12
CA ASN A 164 6.92 14.76 17.21
C ASN A 164 7.64 16.03 17.74
N PRO A 165 7.09 16.72 18.76
CA PRO A 165 7.66 17.94 19.28
C PRO A 165 8.96 17.74 20.09
N LEU A 166 9.41 16.49 20.29
CA LEU A 166 10.63 16.16 21.01
C LEU A 166 11.86 16.11 20.09
N ARG A 167 11.66 16.31 18.79
CA ARG A 167 12.73 16.30 17.78
C ARG A 167 12.71 17.60 16.98
N GLU A 168 13.90 18.15 16.72
CA GLU A 168 14.04 19.30 15.82
C GLU A 168 13.89 18.84 14.35
N PRO A 169 13.20 19.61 13.52
CA PRO A 169 13.08 19.32 12.09
C PRO A 169 14.45 19.25 11.41
N GLU A 170 14.67 18.20 10.64
CA GLU A 170 15.82 18.08 9.76
C GLU A 170 15.54 18.77 8.42
N ALA A 171 16.58 19.37 7.81
CA ALA A 171 16.44 19.97 6.49
C ALA A 171 16.13 18.88 5.45
N TYR A 172 15.06 19.07 4.68
CA TYR A 172 14.69 18.19 3.57
C TYR A 172 14.09 18.99 2.42
N THR A 173 14.73 18.92 1.26
CA THR A 173 14.42 19.73 0.08
C THR A 173 13.85 18.89 -1.06
N LEU A 174 13.34 19.54 -2.10
CA LEU A 174 12.94 18.86 -3.34
C LEU A 174 14.13 18.18 -4.03
N ALA A 175 15.34 18.75 -3.94
CA ALA A 175 16.55 18.13 -4.49
C ALA A 175 16.91 16.82 -3.76
N ASP A 176 16.73 16.77 -2.44
CA ASP A 176 16.91 15.52 -1.66
C ASP A 176 15.87 14.47 -2.10
N ALA A 177 14.63 14.87 -2.31
CA ALA A 177 13.58 13.99 -2.80
C ALA A 177 13.86 13.45 -4.22
N GLU A 178 14.45 14.26 -5.11
CA GLU A 178 14.90 13.81 -6.44
C GLU A 178 15.99 12.74 -6.33
N VAL A 179 16.99 12.97 -5.49
CA VAL A 179 18.09 12.01 -5.24
C VAL A 179 17.53 10.69 -4.69
N HIS A 180 16.68 10.77 -3.68
CA HIS A 180 16.07 9.58 -3.08
C HIS A 180 15.15 8.84 -4.07
N THR A 181 14.35 9.56 -4.85
CA THR A 181 13.48 8.95 -5.88
C THR A 181 14.30 8.18 -6.90
N ALA A 182 15.39 8.77 -7.40
CA ALA A 182 16.28 8.09 -8.33
C ALA A 182 16.94 6.84 -7.72
N LEU A 183 17.22 6.86 -6.41
CA LEU A 183 17.73 5.69 -5.69
C LEU A 183 16.65 4.59 -5.58
N PHE A 184 15.41 4.94 -5.23
CA PHE A 184 14.29 3.99 -5.17
C PHE A 184 14.03 3.33 -6.53
N GLU A 185 13.99 4.12 -7.59
CA GLU A 185 13.79 3.62 -8.96
C GLU A 185 14.91 2.67 -9.40
N ARG A 186 16.17 2.95 -9.06
CA ARG A 186 17.29 2.01 -9.31
C ARG A 186 17.15 0.70 -8.55
N GLU A 187 16.72 0.74 -7.28
CA GLU A 187 16.51 -0.48 -6.48
C GLU A 187 15.34 -1.31 -7.01
N LEU A 188 14.28 -0.67 -7.54
CA LEU A 188 13.18 -1.35 -8.22
C LEU A 188 13.65 -1.99 -9.53
N GLN A 189 14.37 -1.25 -10.38
CA GLN A 189 14.94 -1.78 -11.63
C GLN A 189 15.91 -2.94 -11.39
N LYS A 190 16.78 -2.85 -10.36
CA LYS A 190 17.69 -3.93 -9.96
C LYS A 190 16.96 -5.25 -9.72
N ARG A 191 15.70 -5.21 -9.29
CA ARG A 191 14.84 -6.36 -8.99
C ARG A 191 13.80 -6.65 -10.08
N SER A 192 13.80 -5.88 -11.16
CA SER A 192 12.74 -5.89 -12.19
C SER A 192 11.32 -5.76 -11.61
N LEU A 193 11.16 -5.07 -10.47
CA LEU A 193 9.85 -4.77 -9.94
C LEU A 193 9.16 -3.72 -10.80
N LEU A 194 7.86 -3.87 -11.00
CA LEU A 194 7.05 -2.94 -11.77
C LEU A 194 6.94 -1.62 -11.03
N LEU A 195 7.29 -0.54 -11.73
CA LEU A 195 7.21 0.81 -11.19
C LEU A 195 5.89 1.47 -11.59
N HIS A 196 5.07 1.77 -10.60
CA HIS A 196 3.90 2.64 -10.72
C HIS A 196 4.26 4.05 -10.28
N LYS A 197 3.82 5.08 -11.04
CA LYS A 197 4.18 6.48 -10.78
C LYS A 197 3.01 7.44 -10.91
N VAL A 198 3.14 8.55 -10.25
CA VAL A 198 2.34 9.77 -10.21
C VAL A 198 1.03 9.58 -9.46
N GLY A 199 -0.12 9.37 -10.08
CA GLY A 199 -1.42 9.41 -9.41
C GLY A 199 -1.89 10.85 -9.21
N HIS A 200 -1.77 11.40 -8.01
CA HIS A 200 -2.15 12.79 -7.74
C HIS A 200 -1.16 13.82 -8.32
N GLY A 201 -1.64 15.03 -8.52
CA GLY A 201 -0.85 16.19 -8.91
C GLY A 201 -1.06 16.69 -10.34
N TRP A 202 -1.59 15.88 -11.27
CA TRP A 202 -1.79 16.30 -12.65
C TRP A 202 -2.68 17.54 -12.79
N THR A 203 -3.79 17.60 -12.03
CA THR A 203 -4.71 18.75 -12.08
C THR A 203 -4.07 20.02 -11.54
N ALA A 204 -3.31 19.90 -10.45
CA ALA A 204 -2.56 21.01 -9.87
C ALA A 204 -1.51 21.56 -10.85
N GLU A 205 -0.77 20.66 -11.52
CA GLU A 205 0.24 21.05 -12.50
C GLU A 205 -0.35 21.75 -13.74
N VAL A 206 -1.54 21.34 -14.20
CA VAL A 206 -2.25 22.06 -15.28
C VAL A 206 -2.54 23.50 -14.88
N LEU A 207 -2.83 23.75 -13.61
CA LEU A 207 -3.08 25.07 -13.06
C LEU A 207 -1.80 25.85 -12.69
N GLY A 208 -0.61 25.24 -12.87
CA GLY A 208 0.67 25.87 -12.59
C GLY A 208 1.23 25.64 -11.19
N SER A 209 0.58 24.81 -10.35
CA SER A 209 1.09 24.43 -9.03
C SER A 209 1.95 23.17 -9.10
N SER A 210 2.96 23.08 -8.22
CA SER A 210 3.87 21.92 -8.17
C SER A 210 3.27 20.65 -7.59
N ALA A 211 2.16 20.72 -6.88
CA ALA A 211 1.55 19.64 -6.09
C ALA A 211 2.46 18.98 -5.02
N MET A 212 3.68 19.47 -4.81
CA MET A 212 4.65 18.85 -3.90
C MET A 212 4.25 18.96 -2.42
N GLY A 213 3.42 19.95 -2.08
CA GLY A 213 2.82 20.10 -0.74
C GLY A 213 1.78 19.03 -0.39
N GLY A 214 1.48 18.10 -1.29
CA GLY A 214 0.45 17.08 -1.10
C GLY A 214 -0.95 17.72 -0.96
N TRP A 215 -1.58 17.50 0.20
CA TRP A 215 -2.95 17.98 0.49
C TRP A 215 -3.00 19.23 1.35
N ASN A 216 -1.90 19.95 1.49
CA ASN A 216 -1.87 21.18 2.24
C ASN A 216 -2.46 22.35 1.41
N ALA A 217 -3.17 23.25 2.10
CA ALA A 217 -3.58 24.51 1.50
C ALA A 217 -2.34 25.39 1.22
N VAL A 218 -2.41 26.14 0.14
CA VAL A 218 -1.36 27.10 -0.28
C VAL A 218 -1.90 28.53 -0.22
N GLU A 219 -1.01 29.49 -0.02
CA GLU A 219 -1.35 30.93 -0.10
C GLU A 219 -1.43 31.41 -1.55
N GLU A 220 -0.82 30.69 -2.47
CA GLU A 220 -0.82 30.98 -3.89
C GLU A 220 -2.23 30.89 -4.48
N THR A 221 -2.49 31.67 -5.52
CA THR A 221 -3.71 31.61 -6.32
C THR A 221 -3.38 31.09 -7.72
N VAL A 222 -4.39 30.55 -8.40
CA VAL A 222 -4.24 30.16 -9.81
C VAL A 222 -3.90 31.41 -10.64
N ALA A 223 -2.83 31.35 -11.41
CA ALA A 223 -2.41 32.44 -12.29
C ALA A 223 -3.52 32.82 -13.30
N ALA A 224 -3.65 34.11 -13.61
CA ALA A 224 -4.74 34.63 -14.44
C ALA A 224 -4.84 33.92 -15.80
N GLU A 225 -3.70 33.60 -16.42
CA GLU A 225 -3.62 32.88 -17.68
C GLU A 225 -4.11 31.42 -17.58
N ASN A 226 -4.17 30.81 -16.40
CA ASN A 226 -4.62 29.44 -16.19
C ASN A 226 -6.02 29.36 -15.54
N LEU A 227 -6.59 30.49 -15.16
CA LEU A 227 -7.82 30.54 -14.38
C LEU A 227 -9.03 29.95 -15.14
N ASP A 228 -9.08 30.07 -16.45
CA ASP A 228 -10.14 29.50 -17.30
C ASP A 228 -10.07 27.96 -17.38
N MET A 229 -8.92 27.34 -17.05
CA MET A 229 -8.75 25.90 -16.96
C MET A 229 -9.22 25.32 -15.62
N ALA A 230 -9.28 26.12 -14.54
CA ALA A 230 -9.83 25.70 -13.27
C ALA A 230 -11.35 25.46 -13.37
N ALA A 231 -11.87 24.50 -12.58
CA ALA A 231 -13.31 24.27 -12.50
C ALA A 231 -14.05 25.54 -12.05
N LEU A 232 -15.22 25.79 -12.63
CA LEU A 232 -16.17 26.77 -12.14
C LEU A 232 -17.05 26.09 -11.09
N VAL A 233 -16.93 26.47 -9.84
CA VAL A 233 -17.71 25.90 -8.71
C VAL A 233 -18.32 27.07 -7.93
N ASP A 234 -19.62 27.03 -7.68
CA ASP A 234 -20.36 28.11 -7.01
C ASP A 234 -20.05 29.52 -7.60
N GLY A 235 -19.95 29.59 -8.92
CA GLY A 235 -19.67 30.83 -9.65
C GLY A 235 -18.23 31.33 -9.58
N LYS A 236 -17.30 30.59 -8.99
CA LYS A 236 -15.89 30.98 -8.82
C LYS A 236 -14.93 29.98 -9.45
N ARG A 237 -13.75 30.46 -9.87
CA ARG A 237 -12.61 29.64 -10.30
C ARG A 237 -11.42 29.91 -9.38
N GLY A 238 -10.65 28.89 -9.08
CA GLY A 238 -9.47 28.98 -8.21
C GLY A 238 -9.15 27.63 -7.57
N PHE A 239 -8.20 27.58 -6.65
CA PHE A 239 -7.93 26.37 -5.88
C PHE A 239 -9.10 26.09 -4.92
N PHE A 240 -9.65 24.87 -5.04
CA PHE A 240 -10.75 24.40 -4.18
C PHE A 240 -10.26 24.32 -2.73
N GLN A 241 -10.88 25.11 -1.85
CA GLN A 241 -10.48 25.24 -0.44
C GLN A 241 -8.99 25.61 -0.24
N GLY A 242 -8.35 26.25 -1.23
CA GLY A 242 -6.94 26.58 -1.21
C GLY A 242 -6.00 25.39 -1.47
N VAL A 243 -6.50 24.19 -1.80
CA VAL A 243 -5.69 22.97 -1.97
C VAL A 243 -5.56 22.63 -3.45
N PRO A 244 -4.38 22.79 -4.08
CA PRO A 244 -4.18 22.50 -5.50
C PRO A 244 -4.51 21.06 -5.90
N THR A 245 -4.09 20.07 -5.10
CA THR A 245 -4.32 18.64 -5.36
C THR A 245 -5.80 18.26 -5.37
N ASN A 246 -6.63 18.99 -4.60
CA ASN A 246 -8.07 18.78 -4.51
C ASN A 246 -8.86 19.54 -5.58
N THR A 247 -8.18 20.30 -6.45
CA THR A 247 -8.83 21.22 -7.40
C THR A 247 -9.12 20.54 -8.73
N SER A 248 -10.39 20.50 -9.12
CA SER A 248 -10.84 19.99 -10.41
C SER A 248 -10.64 20.99 -11.56
N LEU A 249 -10.77 20.51 -12.78
CA LEU A 249 -10.52 21.27 -14.02
C LEU A 249 -11.80 21.45 -14.86
N CYS A 250 -11.76 22.43 -15.76
CA CYS A 250 -12.78 22.64 -16.78
C CYS A 250 -12.44 21.82 -18.05
N PHE A 251 -12.84 20.54 -18.08
CA PHE A 251 -12.55 19.64 -19.21
C PHE A 251 -13.32 19.95 -20.51
N SER A 252 -14.27 20.87 -20.50
CA SER A 252 -14.88 21.40 -21.72
C SER A 252 -14.02 22.50 -22.39
N ASN A 253 -12.98 22.99 -21.71
CA ASN A 253 -11.99 23.88 -22.30
C ASN A 253 -10.94 23.03 -23.04
N PRO A 254 -10.80 23.16 -24.38
CA PRO A 254 -9.85 22.36 -25.15
C PRO A 254 -8.40 22.53 -24.68
N ARG A 255 -8.02 23.76 -24.22
CA ARG A 255 -6.68 24.03 -23.70
C ARG A 255 -6.38 23.18 -22.43
N THR A 256 -7.39 22.94 -21.59
CA THR A 256 -7.25 22.05 -20.42
C THR A 256 -6.88 20.63 -20.84
N VAL A 257 -7.63 20.07 -21.79
CA VAL A 257 -7.39 18.69 -22.29
C VAL A 257 -6.02 18.60 -22.96
N ASP A 258 -5.68 19.57 -23.80
CA ASP A 258 -4.39 19.62 -24.49
C ASP A 258 -3.21 19.72 -23.52
N THR A 259 -3.27 20.64 -22.56
CA THR A 259 -2.23 20.84 -21.55
C THR A 259 -2.07 19.61 -20.66
N PHE A 260 -3.18 19.00 -20.23
CA PHE A 260 -3.13 17.79 -19.40
C PHE A 260 -2.48 16.63 -20.17
N ALA A 261 -2.97 16.36 -21.38
CA ALA A 261 -2.45 15.28 -22.22
C ALA A 261 -0.95 15.47 -22.52
N GLU A 262 -0.53 16.69 -22.88
CA GLU A 262 0.89 16.97 -23.12
C GLU A 262 1.76 16.74 -21.89
N ARG A 263 1.31 17.12 -20.69
CA ARG A 263 2.06 16.87 -19.44
C ARG A 263 2.25 15.39 -19.18
N VAL A 264 1.19 14.57 -19.36
CA VAL A 264 1.26 13.12 -19.18
C VAL A 264 2.20 12.47 -20.20
N VAL A 265 2.04 12.81 -21.47
CA VAL A 265 2.86 12.26 -22.57
C VAL A 265 4.32 12.67 -22.44
N SER A 266 4.57 13.95 -22.16
CA SER A 266 5.93 14.46 -21.90
C SER A 266 6.60 13.78 -20.69
N TYR A 267 5.83 13.44 -19.66
CA TYR A 267 6.33 12.66 -18.54
C TYR A 267 6.69 11.24 -18.95
N ALA A 268 5.80 10.53 -19.65
CA ALA A 268 6.04 9.17 -20.13
C ALA A 268 7.28 9.10 -21.05
N ARG A 269 7.43 10.07 -21.96
CA ARG A 269 8.59 10.18 -22.85
C ARG A 269 9.91 10.31 -22.10
N ARG A 270 9.93 11.09 -21.01
CA ARG A 270 11.14 11.30 -20.20
C ARG A 270 11.39 10.16 -19.20
N ASN A 271 10.40 9.32 -18.93
CA ASN A 271 10.47 8.25 -17.95
C ASN A 271 10.00 6.91 -18.56
N PRO A 272 10.70 6.38 -19.59
CA PRO A 272 10.29 5.17 -20.32
C PRO A 272 10.38 3.91 -19.47
N HIS A 273 10.99 3.98 -18.29
CA HIS A 273 11.13 2.89 -17.32
C HIS A 273 9.92 2.77 -16.37
N VAL A 274 8.95 3.68 -16.47
CA VAL A 274 7.70 3.60 -15.71
C VAL A 274 6.76 2.62 -16.42
N ASP A 275 6.43 1.52 -15.76
CA ASP A 275 5.56 0.47 -16.30
C ASP A 275 4.10 0.90 -16.32
N CYS A 276 3.63 1.50 -15.22
CA CYS A 276 2.24 1.90 -15.01
C CYS A 276 2.16 3.38 -14.61
N LEU A 277 1.59 4.20 -15.47
CA LEU A 277 1.38 5.63 -15.22
C LEU A 277 -0.05 5.88 -14.77
N HIS A 278 -0.22 6.27 -13.52
CA HIS A 278 -1.51 6.60 -12.95
C HIS A 278 -1.96 8.00 -13.36
N VAL A 279 -3.10 8.10 -14.02
CA VAL A 279 -3.68 9.36 -14.50
C VAL A 279 -4.94 9.65 -13.68
N TRP A 280 -4.75 10.25 -12.50
CA TRP A 280 -5.84 10.60 -11.61
C TRP A 280 -6.31 12.03 -11.79
N LEU A 281 -7.59 12.29 -11.52
CA LEU A 281 -8.12 13.64 -11.40
C LEU A 281 -7.88 14.20 -9.99
N ALA A 282 -8.59 15.28 -9.65
CA ALA A 282 -8.48 15.90 -8.33
C ALA A 282 -8.88 14.95 -7.19
N ASP A 283 -8.28 15.10 -6.02
CA ASP A 283 -8.62 14.32 -4.84
C ASP A 283 -9.80 14.90 -4.03
N GLY A 284 -10.23 16.11 -4.32
CA GLY A 284 -11.47 16.68 -3.78
C GLY A 284 -12.70 16.23 -4.56
N PHE A 285 -13.83 16.06 -3.88
CA PHE A 285 -15.10 15.74 -4.51
C PHE A 285 -16.13 16.86 -4.34
N ASN A 286 -17.24 16.80 -5.11
CA ASN A 286 -18.23 17.87 -5.18
C ASN A 286 -17.65 19.23 -5.59
N ASN A 287 -16.64 19.20 -6.47
CA ASN A 287 -15.99 20.39 -7.01
C ASN A 287 -15.80 20.34 -8.54
N ILE A 288 -16.68 19.59 -9.21
CA ILE A 288 -16.65 19.45 -10.67
C ILE A 288 -17.19 20.70 -11.36
N CYS A 289 -16.60 21.08 -12.48
CA CYS A 289 -16.91 22.31 -13.22
C CYS A 289 -18.40 22.42 -13.60
N GLU A 290 -19.04 23.55 -13.25
CA GLU A 290 -20.46 23.86 -13.46
C GLU A 290 -20.71 24.76 -14.68
N CYS A 291 -19.68 25.04 -15.52
CA CYS A 291 -19.93 25.85 -16.72
C CYS A 291 -20.91 25.16 -17.68
N ALA A 292 -21.63 25.95 -18.47
CA ALA A 292 -22.70 25.48 -19.35
C ALA A 292 -22.28 24.35 -20.32
N SER A 293 -21.00 24.28 -20.68
CA SER A 293 -20.48 23.20 -21.54
C SER A 293 -20.19 21.92 -20.75
N CYS A 294 -19.60 22.01 -19.53
CA CYS A 294 -19.33 20.85 -18.69
C CYS A 294 -20.62 20.19 -18.20
N GLN A 295 -21.71 20.96 -18.01
CA GLN A 295 -23.00 20.43 -17.57
C GLN A 295 -23.68 19.49 -18.62
N LYS A 296 -23.28 19.55 -19.90
CA LYS A 296 -23.86 18.73 -20.96
C LYS A 296 -23.39 17.26 -20.96
N THR A 297 -22.40 16.92 -20.13
CA THR A 297 -21.77 15.60 -20.11
C THR A 297 -21.37 15.22 -18.67
N THR A 298 -21.14 13.95 -18.40
CA THR A 298 -20.64 13.52 -17.09
C THR A 298 -19.13 13.70 -16.98
N VAL A 299 -18.62 13.76 -15.75
CA VAL A 299 -17.15 13.83 -15.53
C VAL A 299 -16.45 12.57 -16.05
N SER A 300 -17.08 11.40 -15.92
CA SER A 300 -16.50 10.14 -16.42
C SER A 300 -16.45 10.08 -17.95
N ASP A 301 -17.43 10.68 -18.67
CA ASP A 301 -17.34 10.82 -20.11
C ASP A 301 -16.16 11.73 -20.52
N GLN A 302 -15.96 12.85 -19.82
CA GLN A 302 -14.83 13.75 -20.03
C GLN A 302 -13.49 13.07 -19.72
N TYR A 303 -13.43 12.33 -18.64
CA TYR A 303 -12.24 11.57 -18.25
C TYR A 303 -11.85 10.51 -19.27
N VAL A 304 -12.80 9.71 -19.75
CA VAL A 304 -12.54 8.72 -20.82
C VAL A 304 -12.10 9.38 -22.12
N GLN A 305 -12.64 10.56 -22.47
CA GLN A 305 -12.17 11.33 -23.64
C GLN A 305 -10.72 11.80 -23.46
N LEU A 306 -10.37 12.30 -22.28
CA LEU A 306 -8.99 12.68 -21.95
C LEU A 306 -8.03 11.48 -22.03
N LEU A 307 -8.40 10.34 -21.44
CA LEU A 307 -7.61 9.11 -21.49
C LEU A 307 -7.38 8.63 -22.93
N ASN A 308 -8.40 8.67 -23.79
CA ASN A 308 -8.27 8.32 -25.21
C ASN A 308 -7.35 9.30 -25.96
N GLU A 309 -7.35 10.57 -25.61
CA GLU A 309 -6.43 11.57 -26.22
C GLU A 309 -4.98 11.31 -25.78
N ILE A 310 -4.76 10.99 -24.50
CA ILE A 310 -3.44 10.61 -23.99
C ILE A 310 -2.94 9.35 -24.71
N ASP A 311 -3.78 8.30 -24.81
CA ASP A 311 -3.43 7.05 -25.52
C ASP A 311 -3.08 7.30 -26.97
N ARG A 312 -3.87 8.11 -27.68
CA ARG A 312 -3.61 8.49 -29.08
C ARG A 312 -2.22 9.13 -29.24
N ARG A 313 -1.83 10.03 -28.33
CA ARG A 313 -0.51 10.69 -28.35
C ARG A 313 0.60 9.71 -28.01
N LEU A 314 0.46 8.91 -26.97
CA LEU A 314 1.45 7.88 -26.61
C LEU A 314 1.68 6.89 -27.75
N THR A 315 0.61 6.47 -28.43
CA THR A 315 0.67 5.56 -29.58
C THR A 315 1.38 6.21 -30.77
N ALA A 316 1.10 7.49 -31.05
CA ALA A 316 1.78 8.24 -32.12
C ALA A 316 3.29 8.39 -31.88
N GLU A 317 3.74 8.36 -30.62
CA GLU A 317 5.15 8.41 -30.23
C GLU A 317 5.78 7.02 -30.01
N GLY A 318 5.04 5.93 -30.20
CA GLY A 318 5.52 4.56 -29.98
C GLY A 318 5.77 4.21 -28.51
N LEU A 319 5.17 4.95 -27.57
CA LEU A 319 5.34 4.72 -26.12
C LEU A 319 4.40 3.61 -25.62
N GLY A 320 4.97 2.56 -25.00
CA GLY A 320 4.25 1.37 -24.53
C GLY A 320 3.69 1.45 -23.10
N THR A 321 3.89 2.55 -22.38
CA THR A 321 3.48 2.76 -20.98
C THR A 321 2.00 2.43 -20.76
N LYS A 322 1.66 1.61 -19.78
CA LYS A 322 0.28 1.35 -19.38
C LYS A 322 -0.30 2.55 -18.63
N LEU A 323 -1.57 2.86 -18.89
CA LEU A 323 -2.30 3.93 -18.22
C LEU A 323 -3.25 3.32 -17.17
N VAL A 324 -3.07 3.70 -15.91
CA VAL A 324 -3.97 3.28 -14.83
C VAL A 324 -5.01 4.37 -14.61
N PHE A 325 -6.29 4.03 -14.79
CA PHE A 325 -7.40 4.93 -14.55
C PHE A 325 -8.19 4.56 -13.30
N LEU A 326 -8.77 5.57 -12.66
CA LEU A 326 -9.25 5.52 -11.28
C LEU A 326 -10.78 5.47 -11.22
N LEU A 327 -11.32 4.52 -10.43
CA LEU A 327 -12.71 4.51 -9.95
C LEU A 327 -12.74 5.01 -8.51
N TYR A 328 -13.02 6.30 -8.34
CA TYR A 328 -12.95 6.99 -7.05
C TYR A 328 -13.79 8.26 -7.09
N GLN A 329 -14.48 8.58 -6.03
CA GLN A 329 -15.33 9.78 -5.93
C GLN A 329 -16.35 9.90 -7.09
N GLU A 330 -16.38 11.01 -7.86
CA GLU A 330 -17.27 11.19 -9.02
C GLU A 330 -17.04 10.16 -10.12
N LEU A 331 -15.82 9.63 -10.23
CA LEU A 331 -15.47 8.61 -11.21
C LEU A 331 -15.99 7.22 -10.85
N LEU A 332 -16.66 7.04 -9.71
CA LEU A 332 -17.41 5.83 -9.40
C LEU A 332 -18.58 5.64 -10.39
N TRP A 333 -19.24 6.72 -10.81
CA TRP A 333 -20.28 6.65 -11.85
C TRP A 333 -19.65 6.44 -13.22
N PRO A 334 -19.99 5.35 -13.94
CA PRO A 334 -19.38 5.04 -15.22
C PRO A 334 -19.76 6.05 -16.31
N PRO A 335 -18.98 6.14 -17.41
CA PRO A 335 -19.31 6.97 -18.55
C PRO A 335 -20.62 6.51 -19.21
N ILE A 336 -21.42 7.47 -19.67
CA ILE A 336 -22.70 7.19 -20.35
C ILE A 336 -22.44 6.94 -21.84
N ARG A 337 -21.66 7.79 -22.49
CA ARG A 337 -21.44 7.82 -23.95
C ARG A 337 -20.04 7.38 -24.36
N ALA A 338 -19.01 7.84 -23.65
CA ALA A 338 -17.62 7.56 -23.98
C ALA A 338 -17.23 6.10 -23.70
N ARG A 339 -16.24 5.60 -24.46
CA ARG A 339 -15.63 4.28 -24.29
C ARG A 339 -14.11 4.40 -24.43
N LEU A 340 -13.36 3.63 -23.65
CA LEU A 340 -11.93 3.42 -23.88
C LEU A 340 -11.74 2.67 -25.20
N ARG A 341 -10.85 3.17 -26.07
CA ARG A 341 -10.68 2.66 -27.43
C ARG A 341 -9.68 1.51 -27.52
N SER A 342 -8.69 1.50 -26.66
CA SER A 342 -7.60 0.51 -26.64
C SER A 342 -7.55 -0.18 -25.26
N PRO A 343 -8.43 -1.16 -24.99
CA PRO A 343 -8.51 -1.79 -23.65
C PRO A 343 -7.15 -2.25 -23.11
N ASP A 344 -6.29 -2.77 -23.99
CA ASP A 344 -4.94 -3.25 -23.59
C ASP A 344 -4.00 -2.15 -23.11
N ARG A 345 -4.27 -0.87 -23.43
CA ARG A 345 -3.52 0.27 -22.92
C ARG A 345 -3.79 0.55 -21.46
N PHE A 346 -5.01 0.26 -21.02
CA PHE A 346 -5.55 0.72 -19.75
C PHE A 346 -5.58 -0.39 -18.70
N VAL A 347 -5.49 0.02 -17.43
CA VAL A 347 -5.71 -0.84 -16.27
C VAL A 347 -6.68 -0.11 -15.34
N LEU A 348 -7.79 -0.77 -15.00
CA LEU A 348 -8.78 -0.26 -14.06
C LEU A 348 -8.25 -0.34 -12.64
N MET A 349 -8.30 0.77 -11.90
CA MET A 349 -8.00 0.82 -10.48
C MET A 349 -9.27 1.14 -9.69
N PHE A 350 -9.76 0.17 -8.93
CA PHE A 350 -10.92 0.32 -8.06
C PHE A 350 -10.47 0.71 -6.64
N ALA A 351 -10.88 1.90 -6.16
CA ALA A 351 -10.41 2.48 -4.90
C ALA A 351 -11.57 2.72 -3.91
N PRO A 352 -12.04 1.70 -3.16
CA PRO A 352 -13.18 1.77 -2.25
C PRO A 352 -12.80 2.36 -0.87
N ILE A 353 -12.34 3.62 -0.81
CA ILE A 353 -11.78 4.26 0.38
C ILE A 353 -12.74 4.31 1.58
N THR A 354 -14.06 4.27 1.34
CA THR A 354 -15.08 4.39 2.41
C THR A 354 -15.55 3.06 2.96
N ARG A 355 -15.02 1.93 2.46
CA ARG A 355 -15.41 0.59 2.94
C ARG A 355 -15.06 0.40 4.43
N THR A 356 -15.77 -0.53 5.08
CA THR A 356 -15.37 -1.07 6.38
C THR A 356 -14.26 -2.12 6.24
N PHE A 357 -13.41 -2.24 7.25
CA PHE A 357 -12.44 -3.34 7.42
C PHE A 357 -12.79 -4.25 8.62
N GLU A 358 -13.98 -4.13 9.17
CA GLU A 358 -14.49 -5.07 10.18
C GLU A 358 -14.99 -6.38 9.56
N ARG A 359 -15.20 -6.40 8.24
CA ARG A 359 -15.57 -7.59 7.47
C ARG A 359 -15.06 -7.55 6.03
N SER A 360 -14.86 -8.73 5.46
CA SER A 360 -14.49 -8.93 4.07
C SER A 360 -15.66 -8.65 3.11
N TYR A 361 -15.37 -8.43 1.81
CA TYR A 361 -16.38 -8.33 0.78
C TYR A 361 -17.34 -9.51 0.82
N ASP A 362 -18.63 -9.24 0.68
CA ASP A 362 -19.68 -10.23 0.44
C ASP A 362 -20.33 -9.97 -0.92
N LEU A 363 -20.08 -10.88 -1.86
CA LEU A 363 -20.57 -10.72 -3.23
C LEU A 363 -22.08 -10.92 -3.34
N SER A 364 -22.74 -11.50 -2.34
CA SER A 364 -24.20 -11.61 -2.28
C SER A 364 -24.89 -10.29 -1.92
N GLU A 365 -24.15 -9.34 -1.32
CA GLU A 365 -24.67 -8.02 -0.95
C GLU A 365 -24.61 -6.98 -2.09
N VAL A 366 -24.10 -7.35 -3.27
CA VAL A 366 -23.97 -6.41 -4.39
C VAL A 366 -25.35 -5.83 -4.74
N ARG A 367 -25.48 -4.50 -4.67
CA ARG A 367 -26.74 -3.84 -5.02
C ARG A 367 -26.99 -3.93 -6.52
N SER A 368 -28.26 -4.07 -6.91
CA SER A 368 -28.69 -4.20 -8.30
C SER A 368 -28.55 -2.92 -9.12
N SER A 369 -28.42 -1.76 -8.45
CA SER A 369 -28.27 -0.46 -9.09
C SER A 369 -27.39 0.47 -8.24
N ILE A 370 -26.80 1.45 -8.92
CA ILE A 370 -26.10 2.57 -8.28
C ILE A 370 -27.03 3.78 -8.17
N PRO A 371 -26.80 4.70 -7.23
CA PRO A 371 -27.58 5.93 -7.13
C PRO A 371 -27.39 6.80 -8.38
N GLU A 372 -28.37 7.68 -8.64
CA GLU A 372 -28.28 8.66 -9.72
C GLU A 372 -27.12 9.63 -9.47
N TYR A 373 -26.38 9.96 -10.54
CA TYR A 373 -25.33 10.97 -10.48
C TYR A 373 -25.93 12.37 -10.46
N VAL A 374 -25.66 13.11 -9.39
CA VAL A 374 -26.02 14.54 -9.29
C VAL A 374 -24.73 15.34 -9.12
N ARG A 375 -24.39 16.17 -10.10
CA ARG A 375 -23.16 16.98 -10.11
C ARG A 375 -23.04 17.79 -8.83
N ASN A 376 -21.87 17.72 -8.19
CA ASN A 376 -21.51 18.42 -6.95
C ASN A 376 -22.47 18.14 -5.77
N ARG A 377 -23.19 17.02 -5.80
CA ARG A 377 -24.07 16.54 -4.71
C ARG A 377 -24.01 15.02 -4.56
N ILE A 378 -22.83 14.44 -4.83
CA ILE A 378 -22.65 13.01 -4.61
C ILE A 378 -22.48 12.71 -3.13
N THR A 379 -22.92 11.51 -2.75
CA THR A 379 -22.57 10.86 -1.47
C THR A 379 -21.76 9.61 -1.80
N LEU A 380 -20.65 9.43 -1.10
CA LEU A 380 -19.80 8.25 -1.31
C LEU A 380 -20.48 7.00 -0.74
N PRO A 381 -20.27 5.82 -1.34
CA PRO A 381 -20.82 4.58 -0.84
C PRO A 381 -20.35 4.28 0.58
N THR A 382 -21.24 3.79 1.44
CA THR A 382 -20.94 3.48 2.85
C THR A 382 -20.92 1.99 3.14
N SER A 383 -21.44 1.16 2.21
CA SER A 383 -21.46 -0.29 2.36
C SER A 383 -20.56 -0.99 1.32
N LEU A 384 -20.18 -2.23 1.62
CA LEU A 384 -19.43 -3.08 0.68
C LEU A 384 -20.24 -3.36 -0.60
N GLY A 385 -21.54 -3.64 -0.45
CA GLY A 385 -22.44 -3.92 -1.59
C GLY A 385 -22.62 -2.72 -2.52
N GLU A 386 -22.63 -1.48 -1.99
CA GLU A 386 -22.64 -0.26 -2.81
C GLU A 386 -21.34 -0.08 -3.59
N ASN A 387 -20.19 -0.25 -2.94
CA ASN A 387 -18.88 -0.17 -3.60
C ASN A 387 -18.79 -1.19 -4.76
N LEU A 388 -19.23 -2.43 -4.54
CA LEU A 388 -19.23 -3.47 -5.56
C LEU A 388 -20.22 -3.18 -6.71
N ALA A 389 -21.35 -2.52 -6.46
CA ALA A 389 -22.27 -2.10 -7.51
C ALA A 389 -21.63 -1.09 -8.48
N PHE A 390 -20.86 -0.15 -7.97
CA PHE A 390 -20.09 0.78 -8.81
C PHE A 390 -19.04 0.04 -9.66
N LEU A 391 -18.29 -0.89 -9.09
CA LEU A 391 -17.33 -1.71 -9.83
C LEU A 391 -18.03 -2.47 -10.98
N ARG A 392 -19.15 -3.15 -10.70
CA ARG A 392 -19.94 -3.87 -11.71
C ARG A 392 -20.44 -2.96 -12.83
N SER A 393 -20.87 -1.74 -12.48
CA SER A 393 -21.34 -0.75 -13.45
C SER A 393 -20.25 -0.31 -14.42
N TRP A 394 -19.01 -0.21 -13.94
CA TRP A 394 -17.84 0.06 -14.80
C TRP A 394 -17.42 -1.15 -15.63
N GLN A 395 -17.45 -2.35 -15.08
CA GLN A 395 -17.12 -3.58 -15.79
C GLN A 395 -18.10 -3.85 -16.96
N ALA A 396 -19.34 -3.35 -16.88
CA ALA A 396 -20.24 -3.32 -18.03
C ALA A 396 -19.81 -2.36 -19.16
N ARG A 397 -18.79 -1.54 -18.95
CA ARG A 397 -18.28 -0.53 -19.89
C ARG A 397 -16.81 -0.77 -20.28
N TYR A 398 -16.08 -1.55 -19.49
CA TYR A 398 -14.67 -1.87 -19.67
C TYR A 398 -14.42 -3.31 -19.19
N ASP A 399 -13.90 -4.14 -20.08
CA ASP A 399 -13.62 -5.57 -19.89
C ASP A 399 -12.12 -5.91 -19.85
N GLY A 400 -11.26 -4.89 -19.76
CA GLY A 400 -9.80 -5.06 -19.68
C GLY A 400 -9.30 -5.40 -18.28
N ASP A 401 -8.00 -5.33 -18.11
CA ASP A 401 -7.28 -5.64 -16.85
C ASP A 401 -7.61 -4.64 -15.73
N GLY A 402 -7.56 -5.09 -14.48
CA GLY A 402 -7.81 -4.22 -13.34
C GLY A 402 -7.40 -4.83 -12.00
N PHE A 403 -7.26 -3.97 -11.00
CA PHE A 403 -6.94 -4.34 -9.62
C PHE A 403 -7.71 -3.49 -8.61
N VAL A 404 -7.79 -3.96 -7.36
CA VAL A 404 -8.25 -3.13 -6.25
C VAL A 404 -7.09 -2.34 -5.67
N PHE A 405 -7.32 -1.07 -5.40
CA PHE A 405 -6.44 -0.19 -4.64
C PHE A 405 -7.10 0.06 -3.28
N ASP A 406 -6.69 -0.70 -2.27
CA ASP A 406 -7.38 -0.76 -1.00
C ASP A 406 -6.53 -0.18 0.14
N TYR A 407 -7.14 0.08 1.30
CA TYR A 407 -6.56 0.90 2.37
C TYR A 407 -6.52 0.21 3.74
N PRO A 408 -6.31 -1.12 3.84
CA PRO A 408 -6.39 -1.81 5.14
C PRO A 408 -5.33 -1.32 6.13
N LEU A 409 -4.15 -0.95 5.62
CA LEU A 409 -2.99 -0.51 6.40
C LEU A 409 -2.72 1.00 6.27
N GLY A 410 -3.73 1.78 5.86
CA GLY A 410 -3.65 3.24 5.84
C GLY A 410 -4.20 3.90 7.12
N ARG A 411 -5.13 3.24 7.81
CA ARG A 411 -5.75 3.72 9.05
C ARG A 411 -6.44 2.61 9.84
N ALA A 412 -7.10 1.67 9.16
CA ALA A 412 -7.99 0.70 9.79
C ALA A 412 -7.26 -0.24 10.75
N HIS A 413 -6.04 -0.61 10.42
CA HIS A 413 -5.21 -1.52 11.21
C HIS A 413 -4.95 -1.03 12.65
N TYR A 414 -4.93 0.28 12.90
CA TYR A 414 -4.80 0.82 14.26
C TYR A 414 -5.97 0.46 15.17
N GLY A 415 -7.11 0.08 14.61
CA GLY A 415 -8.28 -0.40 15.35
C GLY A 415 -8.30 -1.92 15.58
N ASP A 416 -7.44 -2.68 14.91
CA ASP A 416 -7.18 -4.09 15.21
C ASP A 416 -5.88 -4.19 16.02
N PHE A 417 -5.98 -4.19 17.32
CA PHE A 417 -4.83 -4.14 18.22
C PHE A 417 -3.92 -5.37 18.15
N GLY A 418 -4.36 -6.48 17.57
CA GLY A 418 -3.56 -7.69 17.37
C GLY A 418 -3.07 -7.91 15.95
N TYR A 419 -3.65 -7.22 14.95
CA TYR A 419 -3.42 -7.34 13.51
C TYR A 419 -3.86 -8.69 12.88
N LEU A 420 -4.43 -9.61 13.64
CA LEU A 420 -4.88 -10.90 13.10
C LEU A 420 -6.22 -10.79 12.40
N HIS A 421 -7.13 -9.94 12.90
CA HIS A 421 -8.41 -9.68 12.24
C HIS A 421 -8.18 -9.06 10.84
N ILE A 422 -7.39 -7.99 10.73
CA ILE A 422 -7.05 -7.33 9.45
C ILE A 422 -6.33 -8.31 8.50
N ALA A 423 -5.42 -9.13 8.98
CA ALA A 423 -4.76 -10.15 8.17
C ALA A 423 -5.76 -11.15 7.56
N ARG A 424 -6.74 -11.60 8.35
CA ARG A 424 -7.83 -12.48 7.90
C ARG A 424 -8.74 -11.81 6.89
N ILE A 425 -9.11 -10.54 7.11
CA ILE A 425 -9.93 -9.76 6.17
C ILE A 425 -9.20 -9.62 4.82
N ILE A 426 -7.93 -9.24 4.81
CA ILE A 426 -7.09 -9.15 3.61
C ILE A 426 -7.06 -10.50 2.88
N GLY A 427 -6.80 -11.60 3.62
CA GLY A 427 -6.77 -12.93 3.02
C GLY A 427 -8.09 -13.35 2.40
N GLN A 428 -9.22 -13.08 3.05
CA GLN A 428 -10.55 -13.35 2.52
C GLN A 428 -10.89 -12.49 1.30
N ASP A 429 -10.48 -11.22 1.30
CA ASP A 429 -10.69 -10.30 0.18
C ASP A 429 -9.91 -10.73 -1.06
N ILE A 430 -8.65 -11.13 -0.90
CA ILE A 430 -7.80 -11.61 -2.00
C ILE A 430 -8.42 -12.84 -2.66
N LYS A 431 -8.95 -13.79 -1.88
CA LYS A 431 -9.64 -14.99 -2.41
C LYS A 431 -10.89 -14.67 -3.23
N LYS A 432 -11.44 -13.44 -3.13
CA LYS A 432 -12.63 -13.01 -3.88
C LYS A 432 -12.30 -12.18 -5.13
N LEU A 433 -11.04 -11.77 -5.33
CA LEU A 433 -10.65 -10.86 -6.41
C LEU A 433 -11.06 -11.36 -7.80
N ARG A 434 -10.87 -12.66 -8.11
CA ARG A 434 -11.29 -13.24 -9.40
C ARG A 434 -12.81 -13.15 -9.60
N GLN A 435 -13.59 -13.41 -8.57
CA GLN A 435 -15.05 -13.31 -8.61
C GLN A 435 -15.50 -11.84 -8.73
N MET A 436 -14.70 -10.90 -8.25
CA MET A 436 -14.86 -9.46 -8.46
C MET A 436 -14.43 -9.02 -9.87
N GLY A 437 -13.83 -9.90 -10.68
CA GLY A 437 -13.32 -9.57 -12.01
C GLY A 437 -12.04 -8.72 -11.95
N LEU A 438 -11.23 -8.88 -10.90
CA LEU A 438 -9.99 -8.15 -10.69
C LEU A 438 -8.78 -9.11 -10.68
N ASN A 439 -7.65 -8.64 -11.22
CA ASN A 439 -6.43 -9.43 -11.38
C ASN A 439 -5.30 -8.91 -10.48
N GLY A 440 -5.65 -8.51 -9.27
CA GLY A 440 -4.67 -8.16 -8.26
C GLY A 440 -5.10 -7.11 -7.26
N TYR A 441 -4.10 -6.69 -6.47
CA TYR A 441 -4.26 -5.84 -5.31
C TYR A 441 -3.03 -4.93 -5.15
N LEU A 442 -3.26 -3.64 -4.97
CA LEU A 442 -2.27 -2.68 -4.47
C LEU A 442 -2.78 -2.11 -3.15
N SER A 443 -2.00 -2.26 -2.09
CA SER A 443 -2.30 -1.67 -0.79
C SER A 443 -1.78 -0.24 -0.73
N CYS A 444 -2.65 0.74 -0.53
CA CYS A 444 -2.27 2.10 -0.15
C CYS A 444 -2.05 2.11 1.36
N GLN A 445 -0.79 2.19 1.78
CA GLN A 445 -0.45 1.90 3.16
C GLN A 445 0.76 2.66 3.68
N GLU A 446 0.80 2.76 4.99
CA GLU A 446 2.01 3.09 5.71
C GLU A 446 3.05 1.98 5.53
N LEU A 447 4.29 2.34 5.20
CA LEU A 447 5.35 1.34 5.07
C LEU A 447 5.83 0.81 6.42
N ARG A 448 5.49 1.50 7.51
CA ARG A 448 5.87 1.16 8.88
C ARG A 448 4.68 0.65 9.71
N ALA A 449 3.77 -0.09 9.09
CA ALA A 449 2.64 -0.77 9.73
C ALA A 449 3.08 -2.12 10.32
N CYS A 450 4.13 -2.11 11.15
CA CYS A 450 4.77 -3.31 11.70
C CYS A 450 4.57 -3.49 13.21
N SER A 451 3.79 -2.65 13.86
CA SER A 451 3.53 -2.73 15.30
C SER A 451 2.12 -3.27 15.58
N PRO A 452 1.98 -4.48 16.09
CA PRO A 452 2.97 -5.37 16.76
C PRO A 452 3.74 -6.29 15.83
N ASN A 453 3.31 -6.43 14.58
CA ASN A 453 3.84 -7.39 13.62
C ASN A 453 3.47 -6.95 12.18
N MET A 454 4.00 -7.62 11.17
CA MET A 454 3.68 -7.38 9.77
C MET A 454 2.85 -8.51 9.15
N LEU A 455 2.06 -9.19 9.95
CA LEU A 455 1.18 -10.29 9.52
C LEU A 455 0.27 -9.91 8.35
N PRO A 456 -0.38 -8.72 8.34
CA PRO A 456 -1.24 -8.34 7.23
C PRO A 456 -0.53 -8.36 5.88
N ASP A 457 0.68 -7.78 5.79
CA ASP A 457 1.49 -7.78 4.57
C ASP A 457 2.03 -9.16 4.22
N TYR A 458 2.45 -9.95 5.22
CA TYR A 458 2.93 -11.31 5.02
C TYR A 458 1.86 -12.21 4.41
N VAL A 459 0.63 -12.15 4.95
CA VAL A 459 -0.55 -12.85 4.41
C VAL A 459 -0.91 -12.32 3.02
N MET A 460 -0.91 -10.99 2.84
CA MET A 460 -1.21 -10.35 1.56
C MET A 460 -0.28 -10.85 0.44
N GLY A 461 1.02 -10.78 0.65
CA GLY A 461 2.01 -11.21 -0.33
C GLY A 461 1.89 -12.70 -0.68
N ALA A 462 1.73 -13.55 0.35
CA ALA A 462 1.58 -14.99 0.17
C ALA A 462 0.32 -15.34 -0.65
N LEU A 463 -0.84 -14.75 -0.34
CA LEU A 463 -2.09 -15.05 -1.03
C LEU A 463 -2.18 -14.40 -2.42
N LEU A 464 -1.58 -13.25 -2.64
CA LEU A 464 -1.48 -12.67 -3.98
C LEU A 464 -0.60 -13.52 -4.90
N PHE A 465 0.38 -14.21 -4.34
CA PHE A 465 1.17 -15.17 -5.09
C PHE A 465 0.44 -16.51 -5.25
N GLU A 466 -0.17 -17.04 -4.19
CA GLU A 466 -0.86 -18.34 -4.15
C GLU A 466 -2.24 -18.20 -3.48
N GLU A 467 -3.29 -17.89 -4.27
CA GLU A 467 -4.64 -17.55 -3.76
C GLU A 467 -5.28 -18.63 -2.88
N ASN A 468 -4.87 -19.89 -3.07
CA ASN A 468 -5.39 -21.03 -2.31
C ASN A 468 -4.59 -21.30 -1.01
N ALA A 469 -3.55 -20.51 -0.71
CA ALA A 469 -2.81 -20.66 0.54
C ALA A 469 -3.74 -20.50 1.76
N ASP A 470 -3.46 -21.27 2.81
CA ASP A 470 -4.24 -21.17 4.05
C ASP A 470 -3.77 -19.98 4.89
N VAL A 471 -4.70 -19.10 5.25
CA VAL A 471 -4.42 -17.88 6.02
C VAL A 471 -3.89 -18.22 7.41
N GLU A 472 -4.50 -19.22 8.09
CA GLU A 472 -4.10 -19.60 9.46
C GLU A 472 -2.75 -20.31 9.47
N GLU A 473 -2.43 -21.05 8.42
CA GLU A 473 -1.08 -21.61 8.22
C GLU A 473 -0.03 -20.50 8.08
N ARG A 474 -0.30 -19.46 7.29
CA ARG A 474 0.63 -18.31 7.15
C ARG A 474 0.77 -17.52 8.45
N ILE A 475 -0.32 -17.32 9.19
CA ILE A 475 -0.28 -16.69 10.52
C ILE A 475 0.57 -17.54 11.49
N THR A 476 0.35 -18.85 11.51
CA THR A 476 1.11 -19.78 12.37
C THR A 476 2.60 -19.73 12.04
N GLU A 477 2.95 -19.86 10.76
CA GLU A 477 4.33 -19.80 10.27
C GLU A 477 5.03 -18.50 10.69
N TYR A 478 4.35 -17.35 10.54
CA TYR A 478 4.89 -16.07 10.96
C TYR A 478 5.15 -16.01 12.46
N LEU A 479 4.16 -16.40 13.27
CA LEU A 479 4.24 -16.32 14.72
C LEU A 479 5.28 -17.29 15.32
N GLU A 480 5.43 -18.48 14.74
CA GLU A 480 6.48 -19.44 15.12
C GLU A 480 7.88 -18.87 14.87
N ALA A 481 8.06 -18.19 13.73
CA ALA A 481 9.32 -17.56 13.38
C ALA A 481 9.63 -16.30 14.20
N ALA A 482 8.61 -15.48 14.48
CA ALA A 482 8.75 -14.25 15.25
C ALA A 482 8.95 -14.48 16.77
N TYR A 483 8.31 -15.52 17.31
CA TYR A 483 8.25 -15.78 18.77
C TYR A 483 8.65 -17.22 19.14
N PRO A 484 9.84 -17.72 18.72
CA PRO A 484 10.24 -19.10 18.94
C PRO A 484 10.25 -19.44 20.43
N GLY A 485 9.72 -20.64 20.76
CA GLY A 485 9.62 -21.15 22.12
C GLY A 485 8.55 -20.51 23.02
N ARG A 486 7.91 -19.41 22.56
CA ARG A 486 6.82 -18.71 23.27
C ARG A 486 5.68 -18.33 22.33
N THR A 487 5.57 -18.98 21.18
CA THR A 487 4.56 -18.70 20.12
C THR A 487 3.14 -18.68 20.69
N ARG A 488 2.79 -19.64 21.55
CA ARG A 488 1.45 -19.71 22.15
C ARG A 488 1.12 -18.45 22.96
N LEU A 489 2.05 -17.97 23.78
CA LEU A 489 1.83 -16.75 24.57
C LEU A 489 1.55 -15.54 23.66
N ALA A 490 2.37 -15.34 22.62
CA ALA A 490 2.19 -14.24 21.69
C ALA A 490 0.87 -14.38 20.92
N ARG A 491 0.56 -15.59 20.43
CA ARG A 491 -0.68 -15.86 19.68
C ARG A 491 -1.92 -15.62 20.53
N ASP A 492 -2.00 -16.21 21.72
CA ASP A 492 -3.17 -16.08 22.61
C ASP A 492 -3.42 -14.60 22.97
N TYR A 493 -2.36 -13.83 23.16
CA TYR A 493 -2.47 -12.40 23.45
C TYR A 493 -2.97 -11.60 22.23
N LEU A 494 -2.35 -11.78 21.07
CA LEU A 494 -2.72 -11.07 19.84
C LEU A 494 -4.14 -11.43 19.35
N GLU A 495 -4.55 -12.69 19.48
CA GLU A 495 -5.94 -13.14 19.19
C GLU A 495 -6.95 -12.39 20.06
N ARG A 496 -6.73 -12.38 21.39
CA ARG A 496 -7.63 -11.69 22.32
C ARG A 496 -7.71 -10.19 22.06
N LEU A 497 -6.61 -9.56 21.63
CA LEU A 497 -6.63 -8.15 21.21
C LEU A 497 -7.42 -7.95 19.91
N SER A 498 -7.26 -8.83 18.92
CA SER A 498 -7.99 -8.76 17.65
C SER A 498 -9.49 -9.05 17.80
N GLU A 499 -9.90 -9.85 18.78
CA GLU A 499 -11.32 -10.05 19.13
C GLU A 499 -12.00 -8.77 19.63
N LEU A 500 -11.21 -7.82 20.12
CA LEU A 500 -11.66 -6.51 20.60
C LEU A 500 -11.50 -5.40 19.56
N GLU A 501 -11.44 -5.75 18.28
CA GLU A 501 -11.25 -4.78 17.21
C GLU A 501 -12.27 -3.62 17.26
N VAL A 502 -11.82 -2.44 16.88
CA VAL A 502 -12.57 -1.17 16.90
C VAL A 502 -12.30 -0.34 15.64
N CYS A 503 -12.08 -1.01 14.51
CA CYS A 503 -11.62 -0.41 13.25
C CYS A 503 -12.50 0.75 12.78
N ASP A 504 -13.81 0.57 12.74
CA ASP A 504 -14.75 1.60 12.30
C ASP A 504 -14.84 2.75 13.31
N TYR A 505 -14.84 2.47 14.62
CA TYR A 505 -14.85 3.50 15.66
C TYR A 505 -13.59 4.37 15.59
N LEU A 506 -12.41 3.77 15.49
CA LEU A 506 -11.14 4.50 15.35
C LEU A 506 -11.14 5.39 14.10
N ASN A 507 -11.76 4.94 13.01
CA ASN A 507 -11.89 5.69 11.77
C ASN A 507 -13.02 6.72 11.74
N GLY A 508 -13.62 7.03 12.87
CA GLY A 508 -14.63 8.10 12.99
C GLY A 508 -16.05 7.68 12.64
N LYS A 509 -16.34 6.40 12.43
CA LYS A 509 -17.68 5.90 12.18
C LYS A 509 -18.43 5.66 13.50
N GLY A 510 -19.75 5.84 13.46
CA GLY A 510 -20.63 5.69 14.62
C GLY A 510 -20.53 6.83 15.65
N PRO A 511 -21.31 6.74 16.75
CA PRO A 511 -21.31 7.73 17.82
C PRO A 511 -20.00 7.73 18.59
N ARG A 512 -19.55 8.92 19.02
CA ARG A 512 -18.30 9.01 19.81
C ARG A 512 -18.50 8.57 21.27
N VAL A 513 -19.66 8.83 21.84
CA VAL A 513 -20.05 8.29 23.16
C VAL A 513 -20.79 6.99 22.93
N ASP A 514 -20.19 5.88 23.37
CA ASP A 514 -20.67 4.52 23.12
C ASP A 514 -20.24 3.60 24.28
N PRO A 515 -21.20 3.19 25.17
CA PRO A 515 -20.86 2.34 26.31
C PRO A 515 -20.34 0.94 25.94
N ASP A 516 -20.73 0.38 24.79
CA ASP A 516 -20.25 -0.92 24.34
C ASP A 516 -18.80 -0.81 23.89
N MET A 517 -18.48 0.25 23.17
CA MET A 517 -17.11 0.60 22.78
C MET A 517 -16.22 0.85 24.00
N ALA A 518 -16.72 1.61 24.97
CA ALA A 518 -16.00 1.85 26.23
C ALA A 518 -15.63 0.53 26.92
N ARG A 519 -16.57 -0.44 26.99
CA ARG A 519 -16.30 -1.77 27.56
C ARG A 519 -15.24 -2.56 26.79
N LYS A 520 -15.29 -2.56 25.44
CA LYS A 520 -14.27 -3.19 24.59
C LYS A 520 -12.88 -2.60 24.86
N LEU A 521 -12.79 -1.28 24.91
CA LEU A 521 -11.53 -0.54 25.12
C LEU A 521 -10.97 -0.76 26.53
N SER A 522 -11.83 -0.79 27.56
CA SER A 522 -11.45 -1.14 28.92
C SER A 522 -10.89 -2.56 29.00
N ALA A 523 -11.52 -3.51 28.31
CA ALA A 523 -11.02 -4.89 28.22
C ALA A 523 -9.65 -4.97 27.53
N ALA A 524 -9.43 -4.22 26.46
CA ALA A 524 -8.14 -4.15 25.78
C ALA A 524 -7.05 -3.59 26.69
N ALA A 525 -7.31 -2.51 27.42
CA ALA A 525 -6.37 -1.96 28.41
C ALA A 525 -6.04 -2.98 29.51
N GLY A 526 -7.04 -3.71 30.01
CA GLY A 526 -6.84 -4.77 31.00
C GLY A 526 -6.01 -5.95 30.48
N LEU A 527 -6.15 -6.33 29.21
CA LEU A 527 -5.29 -7.33 28.57
C LEU A 527 -3.83 -6.87 28.51
N CYS A 528 -3.61 -5.60 28.19
CA CYS A 528 -2.27 -5.03 28.15
C CYS A 528 -1.60 -5.05 29.53
N GLU A 529 -2.34 -4.76 30.60
CA GLU A 529 -1.84 -4.83 31.99
C GLU A 529 -1.45 -6.27 32.38
N GLN A 530 -2.26 -7.26 32.00
CA GLN A 530 -1.96 -8.68 32.23
C GLN A 530 -0.71 -9.12 31.46
N MET A 531 -0.56 -8.68 30.21
CA MET A 531 0.59 -9.03 29.39
C MET A 531 1.89 -8.39 29.88
N GLU A 532 1.84 -7.14 30.37
CA GLU A 532 3.02 -6.44 30.91
C GLU A 532 3.74 -7.27 31.97
N GLN A 533 2.99 -7.97 32.84
CA GLN A 533 3.54 -8.83 33.87
C GLN A 533 4.30 -10.06 33.31
N GLN A 534 4.01 -10.47 32.08
CA GLN A 534 4.63 -11.62 31.44
C GLN A 534 5.83 -11.23 30.58
N LEU A 535 5.88 -9.97 30.11
CA LEU A 535 6.91 -9.48 29.20
C LEU A 535 8.32 -9.44 29.80
N ASP A 536 8.46 -9.42 31.13
CA ASP A 536 9.77 -9.49 31.79
C ASP A 536 10.45 -10.88 31.63
N SER A 537 9.66 -11.92 31.35
CA SER A 537 10.13 -13.31 31.23
C SER A 537 10.39 -13.76 29.78
N VAL A 538 10.17 -12.89 28.78
CA VAL A 538 10.34 -13.24 27.36
C VAL A 538 11.74 -12.93 26.85
N PRO A 539 12.21 -13.62 25.78
CA PRO A 539 13.51 -13.35 25.18
C PRO A 539 13.69 -11.91 24.69
N ASP A 540 14.92 -11.41 24.69
CA ASP A 540 15.27 -10.07 24.20
C ASP A 540 15.53 -10.07 22.69
N THR A 541 14.49 -10.42 21.90
CA THR A 541 14.53 -10.40 20.42
C THR A 541 13.85 -9.15 19.86
N PRO A 542 14.11 -8.76 18.58
CA PRO A 542 13.45 -7.62 17.95
C PRO A 542 11.92 -7.68 18.02
N HIS A 543 11.32 -8.84 17.78
CA HIS A 543 9.86 -9.02 17.83
C HIS A 543 9.29 -8.89 19.25
N TRP A 544 9.96 -9.42 20.25
CA TRP A 544 9.52 -9.25 21.65
C TRP A 544 9.67 -7.81 22.13
N LYS A 545 10.73 -7.09 21.70
CA LYS A 545 10.86 -5.65 21.97
C LYS A 545 9.73 -4.86 21.32
N ALA A 546 9.42 -5.15 20.06
CA ALA A 546 8.31 -4.52 19.35
C ALA A 546 6.96 -4.81 20.02
N LEU A 547 6.71 -6.06 20.46
CA LEU A 547 5.48 -6.42 21.13
C LEU A 547 5.35 -5.73 22.51
N ARG A 548 6.46 -5.59 23.25
CA ARG A 548 6.48 -4.82 24.51
C ARG A 548 6.16 -3.34 24.29
N HIS A 549 6.78 -2.73 23.28
CA HIS A 549 6.47 -1.36 22.90
C HIS A 549 5.01 -1.19 22.49
N HIS A 550 4.51 -2.09 21.63
CA HIS A 550 3.12 -2.12 21.18
C HIS A 550 2.15 -2.26 22.36
N ASN A 551 2.41 -3.20 23.28
CA ASN A 551 1.60 -3.41 24.48
C ASN A 551 1.36 -2.08 25.24
N ARG A 552 2.42 -1.30 25.43
CA ARG A 552 2.34 0.00 26.10
C ARG A 552 1.63 1.06 25.26
N CYS A 553 1.84 1.07 23.93
CA CYS A 553 1.09 1.95 23.02
C CYS A 553 -0.42 1.68 23.11
N ILE A 554 -0.83 0.42 23.03
CA ILE A 554 -2.24 0.03 23.08
C ILE A 554 -2.84 0.32 24.47
N ALA A 555 -2.10 0.10 25.54
CA ALA A 555 -2.57 0.46 26.89
C ALA A 555 -2.92 1.96 27.01
N HIS A 556 -2.08 2.84 26.46
CA HIS A 556 -2.35 4.28 26.42
C HIS A 556 -3.50 4.64 25.47
N LEU A 557 -3.50 4.08 24.26
CA LEU A 557 -4.52 4.35 23.24
C LEU A 557 -5.89 3.88 23.71
N ALA A 558 -6.00 2.67 24.20
CA ALA A 558 -7.27 2.08 24.66
C ALA A 558 -7.88 2.90 25.80
N ARG A 559 -7.08 3.31 26.79
CA ARG A 559 -7.55 4.17 27.88
C ARG A 559 -8.01 5.55 27.40
N ALA A 560 -7.28 6.16 26.45
CA ALA A 560 -7.68 7.45 25.89
C ALA A 560 -9.01 7.33 25.12
N MET A 561 -9.16 6.28 24.30
CA MET A 561 -10.39 6.01 23.56
C MET A 561 -11.54 5.58 24.47
N GLU A 562 -11.30 4.85 25.57
CA GLU A 562 -12.29 4.49 26.60
C GLU A 562 -12.88 5.75 27.23
N ALA A 563 -12.04 6.71 27.63
CA ALA A 563 -12.49 7.99 28.15
C ALA A 563 -13.35 8.76 27.14
N LEU A 564 -12.94 8.77 25.85
CA LEU A 564 -13.72 9.38 24.76
C LEU A 564 -15.08 8.69 24.60
N ALA A 565 -15.11 7.36 24.58
CA ALA A 565 -16.32 6.56 24.44
C ALA A 565 -17.25 6.67 25.68
N SER A 566 -16.69 6.97 26.84
CA SER A 566 -17.45 7.26 28.07
C SER A 566 -17.96 8.70 28.17
N GLY A 567 -17.58 9.59 27.22
CA GLY A 567 -17.97 10.99 27.21
C GLY A 567 -17.11 11.90 28.09
N ASP A 568 -16.05 11.40 28.72
CA ASP A 568 -15.11 12.20 29.53
C ASP A 568 -14.03 12.81 28.63
N ARG A 569 -14.36 13.96 28.05
CA ARG A 569 -13.48 14.67 27.10
C ARG A 569 -12.18 15.15 27.73
N GLU A 570 -12.22 15.58 28.98
CA GLU A 570 -11.01 16.07 29.67
C GLU A 570 -10.03 14.93 29.92
N ALA A 571 -10.51 13.80 30.42
CA ALA A 571 -9.69 12.60 30.60
C ALA A 571 -9.16 12.09 29.26
N ALA A 572 -10.00 12.05 28.20
CA ALA A 572 -9.61 11.63 26.86
C ALA A 572 -8.42 12.43 26.33
N LEU A 573 -8.48 13.76 26.38
CA LEU A 573 -7.39 14.63 25.95
C LEU A 573 -6.12 14.48 26.81
N ARG A 574 -6.28 14.33 28.12
CA ARG A 574 -5.14 14.11 29.02
C ARG A 574 -4.43 12.80 28.69
N LEU A 575 -5.19 11.71 28.52
CA LEU A 575 -4.64 10.38 28.21
C LEU A 575 -4.06 10.31 26.79
N HIS A 576 -4.67 10.99 25.81
CA HIS A 576 -4.11 11.10 24.46
C HIS A 576 -2.77 11.85 24.45
N ARG A 577 -2.60 12.89 25.30
CA ARG A 577 -1.29 13.55 25.47
C ARG A 577 -0.25 12.59 26.05
N GLN A 578 -0.63 11.72 26.99
CA GLN A 578 0.28 10.69 27.53
C GLN A 578 0.70 9.68 26.46
N LEU A 579 -0.23 9.22 25.61
CA LEU A 579 0.08 8.40 24.44
C LEU A 579 1.10 9.12 23.54
N ARG A 580 0.81 10.37 23.13
CA ARG A 580 1.70 11.18 22.28
C ARG A 580 3.10 11.28 22.88
N GLU A 581 3.19 11.65 24.15
CA GLU A 581 4.49 11.78 24.84
C GLU A 581 5.27 10.46 24.83
N TYR A 582 4.61 9.34 25.10
CA TYR A 582 5.24 8.03 25.11
C TYR A 582 5.77 7.64 23.73
N ILE A 583 4.92 7.66 22.68
CA ILE A 583 5.32 7.20 21.35
C ILE A 583 6.37 8.11 20.70
N CYS A 584 6.25 9.44 20.90
CA CYS A 584 7.25 10.40 20.41
C CYS A 584 8.64 10.18 21.06
N ARG A 585 8.67 9.88 22.35
CA ARG A 585 9.92 9.57 23.07
C ARG A 585 10.55 8.26 22.55
N MET A 586 9.74 7.26 22.23
CA MET A 586 10.19 5.94 21.80
C MET A 586 10.46 5.86 20.27
N GLU A 587 10.09 6.86 19.49
CA GLU A 587 10.24 6.85 18.04
C GLU A 587 11.67 6.53 17.55
N PRO A 588 12.76 7.04 18.14
CA PRO A 588 14.12 6.73 17.67
C PRO A 588 14.46 5.23 17.70
N GLU A 589 13.93 4.51 18.69
CA GLU A 589 14.15 3.06 18.84
C GLU A 589 13.22 2.22 17.96
N PHE A 590 11.95 2.65 17.82
CA PHE A 590 10.91 1.87 17.14
C PHE A 590 10.46 2.47 15.80
N GLN A 591 11.23 3.38 15.22
CA GLN A 591 10.87 4.06 13.97
C GLN A 591 10.63 3.11 12.79
N GLY A 592 11.25 1.94 12.74
CA GLY A 592 11.01 0.92 11.70
C GLY A 592 9.70 0.14 11.91
N TRP A 593 9.10 0.21 13.11
CA TRP A 593 7.92 -0.56 13.48
C TRP A 593 6.62 0.24 13.43
N LEU A 594 6.65 1.50 13.85
CA LEU A 594 5.48 2.35 14.01
C LEU A 594 5.63 3.70 13.29
N ASP A 595 4.64 4.08 12.52
CA ASP A 595 4.51 5.43 11.97
C ASP A 595 3.86 6.35 13.01
N VAL A 596 4.69 7.02 13.80
CA VAL A 596 4.22 7.92 14.89
C VAL A 596 3.39 9.08 14.33
N TYR A 597 3.85 9.69 13.22
CA TYR A 597 3.09 10.75 12.55
C TYR A 597 1.67 10.27 12.20
N ARG A 598 1.56 9.10 11.58
CA ARG A 598 0.28 8.62 11.08
C ARG A 598 -0.68 8.20 12.18
N LEU A 599 -0.18 7.51 13.22
CA LEU A 599 -1.00 7.16 14.37
C LEU A 599 -1.59 8.41 15.05
N LEU A 600 -0.77 9.47 15.22
CA LEU A 600 -1.23 10.73 15.82
C LEU A 600 -2.21 11.48 14.93
N ASP A 601 -1.93 11.56 13.62
CA ASP A 601 -2.85 12.17 12.65
C ASP A 601 -4.21 11.46 12.66
N VAL A 602 -4.21 10.13 12.62
CA VAL A 602 -5.44 9.32 12.62
C VAL A 602 -6.23 9.51 13.90
N THR A 603 -5.61 9.38 15.05
CA THR A 603 -6.31 9.53 16.33
C THR A 603 -6.85 10.94 16.51
N TRP A 604 -6.07 11.98 16.14
CA TRP A 604 -6.48 13.37 16.26
C TRP A 604 -7.62 13.75 15.31
N ASN A 605 -7.47 13.46 14.02
CA ASN A 605 -8.37 13.96 12.98
C ASN A 605 -9.57 13.03 12.70
N TYR A 606 -9.45 11.73 12.88
CA TYR A 606 -10.50 10.76 12.54
C TYR A 606 -11.20 10.18 13.77
N THR A 607 -10.46 9.78 14.81
CA THR A 607 -11.07 9.18 16.02
C THR A 607 -11.90 10.20 16.82
N GLY A 608 -11.62 11.49 16.68
CA GLY A 608 -12.44 12.55 17.25
C GLY A 608 -11.80 13.30 18.42
N PHE A 609 -10.52 13.07 18.73
CA PHE A 609 -9.84 13.82 19.80
C PHE A 609 -9.73 15.32 19.50
N ARG A 610 -9.69 15.73 18.23
CA ARG A 610 -9.72 17.14 17.82
C ARG A 610 -11.01 17.86 18.22
N ALA A 611 -12.13 17.14 18.32
CA ALA A 611 -13.44 17.70 18.64
C ALA A 611 -13.71 17.75 20.16
N CYS A 612 -12.79 17.24 20.98
CA CYS A 612 -12.83 17.40 22.44
C CYS A 612 -12.33 18.77 22.85
#